data_171532af1d090d07ac3452d5d714f1f4
#
_entry.id   171532af1d090d07ac3452d5d714f1f4
#
_cell.length_a   1.000
_cell.length_b   1.000
_cell.length_c   1.000
_cell.angle_alpha   90.00
_cell.angle_beta   90.00
_cell.angle_gamma   90.00
#
_symmetry.space_group_name_H-M   'P 1'
#
loop_
_entity.id
_entity.type
_entity.pdbx_description
1 polymer ?
#
loop_
_entity_poly.entity_id
_entity_poly.type
_entity_poly.pdbx_seq_one_letter_code
_entity_poly.pdbx_strand_id
1 'polypeptide(L)'
;IRRVASAPNANSLNAHRPPNYPAQSQSQSQSQHQNPPHYSSLLQMKLNSSTSEAFSSVPAFPGQLQRVRSFRRTYSSNSIKVRQVEVGPSSFVKIRMLGKGDVGKVYMVKQKDTDKLFAMKVLSKREMIKRNKIKRALAEQEILATSNHPFIVTLFHSFQSQDYLYFVMEYCMGGEFFRALQLRPGKCLDEEGAKFYAAEVTAALEYLHLQGHIYRDLKPENILLHQSGHIMLTDFDLSKGSSPPGKPGVVKASSPNQPPSINTKSCVNNLRTNSFVGTEEYIAPEVIKGCGHTSAVDWWTLGILIFEMLYGTTPFKGANRNETFSRIMFWEVKFPDQPAPYQNRTLSSSGKSLIRKLLHKDENSRLGSCAGAADVKSHPFFKNVNFALLRHQSPPILPLIHKSNGIDAVNFRRMPPESMSLDLESDDVMVSIHNDHKNNPFEKFSSMTLYHEGD
;
A
#
# COMPACT_ATOMS: atom_id res chain seq x y z
N ILE A 1 1.83 -19.51 3.20
CA ILE A 1 1.74 -18.85 1.89
C ILE A 1 1.15 -19.88 0.93
N ARG A 2 -0.15 -19.77 0.61
CA ARG A 2 -0.81 -20.67 -0.34
C ARG A 2 -0.51 -20.19 -1.76
N ARG A 3 -0.13 -21.11 -2.64
CA ARG A 3 0.16 -20.83 -4.05
C ARG A 3 -1.07 -20.21 -4.74
N VAL A 4 -0.87 -19.12 -5.46
CA VAL A 4 -1.87 -18.62 -6.43
C VAL A 4 -1.88 -19.61 -7.60
N ALA A 5 -2.93 -20.44 -7.69
CA ALA A 5 -3.15 -21.33 -8.83
C ALA A 5 -3.72 -20.52 -10.02
N SER A 6 -3.51 -20.99 -11.23
CA SER A 6 -4.06 -20.41 -12.48
C SER A 6 -5.57 -20.22 -12.40
N ALA A 7 -6.09 -19.21 -13.11
CA ALA A 7 -7.52 -18.90 -13.18
C ALA A 7 -8.35 -20.13 -13.63
N PRO A 8 -9.52 -20.38 -13.04
CA PRO A 8 -10.44 -21.38 -13.55
C PRO A 8 -11.02 -20.93 -14.91
N ASN A 9 -11.27 -21.89 -15.80
CA ASN A 9 -11.85 -21.63 -17.11
C ASN A 9 -13.24 -20.98 -16.95
N ALA A 10 -13.47 -19.83 -17.55
CA ALA A 10 -14.70 -19.04 -17.42
C ALA A 10 -15.97 -19.79 -17.89
N ASN A 11 -15.82 -20.87 -18.67
CA ASN A 11 -16.94 -21.65 -19.20
C ASN A 11 -17.61 -22.61 -18.19
N SER A 12 -17.03 -22.86 -17.03
CA SER A 12 -17.58 -23.81 -16.05
C SER A 12 -18.55 -23.19 -15.02
N LEU A 13 -18.69 -21.86 -15.00
CA LEU A 13 -19.51 -21.13 -14.01
C LEU A 13 -20.94 -20.84 -14.48
N ASN A 14 -21.31 -21.18 -15.74
CA ASN A 14 -22.63 -20.89 -16.30
C ASN A 14 -23.73 -21.90 -16.01
N ALA A 15 -23.48 -22.93 -15.18
CA ALA A 15 -24.40 -24.06 -14.99
C ALA A 15 -25.54 -23.83 -14.00
N HIS A 16 -25.65 -22.69 -13.30
CA HIS A 16 -26.75 -22.41 -12.37
C HIS A 16 -27.27 -20.97 -12.55
N ARG A 17 -28.14 -20.78 -13.53
CA ARG A 17 -29.02 -19.59 -13.61
C ARG A 17 -30.39 -19.93 -13.03
N PRO A 18 -30.98 -19.08 -12.18
CA PRO A 18 -32.39 -19.12 -11.88
C PRO A 18 -33.23 -18.52 -13.04
N PRO A 19 -34.54 -18.85 -13.16
CA PRO A 19 -35.35 -18.57 -14.33
C PRO A 19 -35.67 -17.08 -14.52
N ASN A 20 -35.78 -16.71 -15.81
CA ASN A 20 -36.04 -15.38 -16.35
C ASN A 20 -37.40 -14.76 -15.90
N TYR A 21 -37.38 -13.46 -15.61
CA TYR A 21 -38.56 -12.58 -15.75
C TYR A 21 -38.41 -11.73 -17.02
N PRO A 22 -39.54 -11.39 -17.70
CA PRO A 22 -39.52 -10.85 -19.07
C PRO A 22 -39.16 -9.37 -19.12
N ALA A 23 -38.41 -9.02 -20.19
CA ALA A 23 -38.00 -7.67 -20.53
C ALA A 23 -39.17 -6.82 -21.07
N GLN A 24 -39.31 -5.61 -20.53
CA GLN A 24 -40.14 -4.56 -21.16
C GLN A 24 -39.27 -3.74 -22.16
N SER A 25 -39.79 -3.63 -23.35
CA SER A 25 -39.31 -2.82 -24.46
C SER A 25 -39.39 -1.34 -24.17
N GLN A 26 -38.33 -0.57 -24.41
CA GLN A 26 -38.44 0.88 -24.57
C GLN A 26 -37.80 1.30 -25.90
N SER A 27 -38.61 2.12 -26.56
CA SER A 27 -38.48 2.71 -27.88
C SER A 27 -37.34 3.75 -27.98
N GLN A 28 -36.74 3.75 -29.18
CA GLN A 28 -35.79 4.75 -29.68
C GLN A 28 -36.47 6.11 -29.88
N SER A 29 -35.78 7.18 -29.53
CA SER A 29 -35.97 8.50 -30.12
C SER A 29 -34.61 9.14 -30.44
N GLN A 30 -34.41 9.36 -31.73
CA GLN A 30 -33.31 10.15 -32.32
C GLN A 30 -33.57 11.64 -32.04
N SER A 31 -32.52 12.39 -31.76
CA SER A 31 -32.49 13.82 -32.03
C SER A 31 -31.09 14.34 -32.35
N GLN A 32 -31.07 15.19 -33.32
CA GLN A 32 -30.02 15.67 -34.20
C GLN A 32 -29.04 16.66 -33.57
N HIS A 33 -27.89 16.77 -34.21
CA HIS A 33 -26.83 17.77 -34.14
C HIS A 33 -27.27 19.22 -33.98
N GLN A 34 -26.48 19.97 -33.20
CA GLN A 34 -26.05 21.33 -33.57
C GLN A 34 -24.81 21.73 -32.77
N ASN A 35 -23.72 22.11 -33.47
CA ASN A 35 -22.54 22.82 -32.97
C ASN A 35 -22.82 24.31 -32.81
N PRO A 36 -22.15 25.00 -31.92
CA PRO A 36 -21.79 26.40 -32.14
C PRO A 36 -20.33 26.72 -31.82
N PRO A 37 -19.88 27.95 -32.11
CA PRO A 37 -18.61 28.20 -32.80
C PRO A 37 -17.45 28.73 -31.91
N HIS A 38 -16.27 28.80 -32.52
CA HIS A 38 -15.05 29.41 -32.05
C HIS A 38 -15.17 30.85 -31.55
N TYR A 39 -14.50 31.15 -30.43
CA TYR A 39 -13.90 32.46 -30.19
C TYR A 39 -12.49 32.30 -29.62
N SER A 40 -11.54 32.79 -30.41
CA SER A 40 -10.16 33.08 -30.01
C SER A 40 -10.07 34.54 -29.55
N SER A 41 -9.31 34.83 -28.49
CA SER A 41 -8.26 35.85 -28.52
C SER A 41 -7.72 36.22 -27.11
N LEU A 42 -6.41 36.19 -27.00
CA LEU A 42 -5.49 37.16 -26.41
C LEU A 42 -5.75 37.70 -24.99
N LEU A 43 -4.81 37.37 -24.09
CA LEU A 43 -4.12 38.40 -23.31
C LEU A 43 -2.83 37.82 -22.69
N GLN A 44 -1.69 38.25 -23.30
CA GLN A 44 -0.35 38.25 -22.66
C GLN A 44 -0.34 39.38 -21.64
N MET A 45 0.13 39.10 -20.44
CA MET A 45 0.69 40.12 -19.56
C MET A 45 2.01 39.68 -18.96
N LYS A 46 3.02 40.46 -19.24
CA LYS A 46 4.38 40.48 -18.72
C LYS A 46 4.35 40.77 -17.21
N LEU A 47 5.19 40.08 -16.46
CA LEU A 47 5.61 40.57 -15.14
C LEU A 47 7.12 40.77 -15.12
N ASN A 48 7.46 42.01 -14.90
CA ASN A 48 8.83 42.53 -14.71
C ASN A 48 9.28 42.34 -13.24
N SER A 49 10.57 42.25 -13.13
CA SER A 49 11.45 42.12 -11.99
C SER A 49 11.50 43.32 -11.03
N SER A 50 12.17 43.06 -9.91
CA SER A 50 12.83 43.91 -8.91
C SER A 50 11.98 44.22 -7.68
N THR A 51 12.49 44.19 -6.45
CA THR A 51 13.73 44.68 -5.85
C THR A 51 13.90 44.11 -4.44
N SER A 52 15.14 43.99 -4.01
CA SER A 52 15.63 43.71 -2.64
C SER A 52 15.36 44.87 -1.68
N GLU A 53 15.06 44.57 -0.43
CA GLU A 53 15.54 45.46 0.68
C GLU A 53 15.62 44.69 2.01
N ALA A 54 16.66 45.00 2.74
CA ALA A 54 17.12 44.43 3.99
C ALA A 54 16.35 45.02 5.17
N PHE A 55 16.15 44.21 6.22
CA PHE A 55 15.95 44.76 7.58
C PHE A 55 16.79 44.04 8.62
N SER A 56 17.41 44.86 9.42
CA SER A 56 18.45 44.65 10.43
C SER A 56 17.97 43.94 11.71
N SER A 57 18.90 43.18 12.26
CA SER A 57 19.28 42.90 13.65
C SER A 57 18.36 43.27 14.82
N VAL A 58 18.03 42.24 15.66
CA VAL A 58 17.68 42.40 17.10
C VAL A 58 18.47 41.33 17.87
N PRO A 59 18.94 41.66 19.12
CA PRO A 59 20.02 40.92 19.77
C PRO A 59 19.60 39.62 20.51
N ALA A 60 20.59 38.75 20.66
CA ALA A 60 20.51 37.45 21.33
C ALA A 60 20.43 37.58 22.85
N PHE A 61 19.54 36.78 23.46
CA PHE A 61 19.62 36.38 24.88
C PHE A 61 20.12 34.94 24.99
N PRO A 62 21.01 34.62 25.95
CA PRO A 62 21.52 33.28 26.12
C PRO A 62 20.63 32.47 27.08
N GLY A 63 19.96 31.46 26.54
CA GLY A 63 19.28 30.46 27.33
C GLY A 63 19.47 29.10 26.63
N GLN A 64 20.37 28.28 27.18
CA GLN A 64 20.57 26.90 26.74
C GLN A 64 19.31 26.07 27.04
N LEU A 65 18.43 25.97 26.09
CA LEU A 65 17.45 24.90 26.00
C LEU A 65 18.07 23.82 25.11
N GLN A 66 18.43 22.69 25.70
CA GLN A 66 18.74 21.46 24.97
C GLN A 66 17.57 21.18 24.03
N ARG A 67 17.77 21.44 22.73
CA ARG A 67 16.85 21.05 21.68
C ARG A 67 16.87 19.51 21.63
N VAL A 68 15.86 18.89 22.20
CA VAL A 68 15.45 17.55 21.83
C VAL A 68 15.24 17.61 20.32
N ARG A 69 16.13 16.99 19.54
CA ARG A 69 15.97 16.82 18.09
C ARG A 69 14.74 15.96 17.87
N SER A 70 13.59 16.59 17.67
CA SER A 70 12.43 15.88 17.14
C SER A 70 12.77 15.50 15.70
N PHE A 71 12.92 14.23 15.43
CA PHE A 71 13.06 13.69 14.08
C PHE A 71 11.76 13.97 13.30
N ARG A 72 11.70 15.09 12.62
CA ARG A 72 10.64 15.41 11.68
C ARG A 72 11.06 14.85 10.32
N ARG A 73 10.58 13.67 9.96
CA ARG A 73 10.61 13.23 8.56
C ARG A 73 9.79 14.19 7.72
N THR A 74 10.39 14.76 6.68
CA THR A 74 9.68 15.52 5.67
C THR A 74 9.20 14.57 4.59
N TYR A 75 7.89 14.46 4.40
CA TYR A 75 7.25 13.53 3.46
C TYR A 75 7.01 14.19 2.09
N SER A 76 8.07 14.69 1.49
CA SER A 76 8.04 15.22 0.13
C SER A 76 8.96 14.35 -0.74
N SER A 77 8.57 14.07 -1.97
CA SER A 77 9.43 13.36 -2.93
C SER A 77 10.79 14.02 -3.14
N ASN A 78 10.87 15.33 -2.95
CA ASN A 78 12.12 16.09 -3.07
C ASN A 78 13.04 15.94 -1.85
N SER A 79 12.57 15.31 -0.77
CA SER A 79 13.38 15.05 0.44
C SER A 79 14.22 13.78 0.36
N ILE A 80 14.06 12.98 -0.68
CA ILE A 80 14.87 11.79 -0.91
C ILE A 80 16.10 12.16 -1.73
N LYS A 81 17.28 11.95 -1.16
CA LYS A 81 18.58 12.16 -1.84
C LYS A 81 19.19 10.81 -2.14
N VAL A 82 19.44 10.54 -3.42
CA VAL A 82 20.16 9.35 -3.86
C VAL A 82 21.65 9.63 -3.80
N ARG A 83 22.40 8.80 -3.06
CA ARG A 83 23.86 8.80 -3.08
C ARG A 83 24.36 7.45 -3.62
N GLN A 84 25.38 7.48 -4.45
CA GLN A 84 26.18 6.30 -4.76
C GLN A 84 27.10 6.04 -3.55
N VAL A 85 26.71 5.11 -2.69
CA VAL A 85 27.56 4.57 -1.63
C VAL A 85 27.67 3.09 -1.93
N GLU A 86 28.88 2.57 -1.93
CA GLU A 86 29.14 1.14 -2.06
C GLU A 86 28.69 0.43 -0.79
N VAL A 87 27.39 0.10 -0.72
CA VAL A 87 26.81 -0.74 0.32
C VAL A 87 26.51 -2.09 -0.31
N GLY A 88 27.07 -3.15 0.28
CA GLY A 88 26.89 -4.51 -0.17
C GLY A 88 26.42 -5.43 0.96
N PRO A 89 26.28 -6.73 0.68
CA PRO A 89 25.89 -7.73 1.69
C PRO A 89 26.80 -7.71 2.91
N SER A 90 28.12 -7.55 2.70
CA SER A 90 29.16 -7.48 3.74
C SER A 90 29.04 -6.30 4.70
N SER A 91 28.29 -5.24 4.32
CA SER A 91 28.02 -4.10 5.20
C SER A 91 27.06 -4.43 6.34
N PHE A 92 26.46 -5.62 6.35
CA PHE A 92 25.42 -6.00 7.30
C PHE A 92 25.74 -7.31 8.01
N VAL A 93 25.33 -7.41 9.28
CA VAL A 93 25.34 -8.65 10.07
C VAL A 93 23.92 -9.18 10.15
N LYS A 94 23.72 -10.42 9.72
CA LYS A 94 22.43 -11.10 9.81
C LYS A 94 22.18 -11.54 11.25
N ILE A 95 21.02 -11.14 11.83
CA ILE A 95 20.64 -11.47 13.19
C ILE A 95 19.68 -12.66 13.19
N ARG A 96 18.57 -12.56 12.43
CA ARG A 96 17.58 -13.64 12.36
C ARG A 96 16.69 -13.50 11.12
N MET A 97 16.04 -14.59 10.74
CA MET A 97 15.02 -14.58 9.69
C MET A 97 13.68 -14.11 10.27
N LEU A 98 13.07 -13.14 9.60
CA LEU A 98 11.74 -12.59 9.91
C LEU A 98 10.63 -13.29 9.11
N GLY A 99 10.93 -13.67 7.85
CA GLY A 99 9.94 -14.29 6.97
C GLY A 99 10.57 -15.01 5.78
N LYS A 100 9.78 -15.88 5.15
CA LYS A 100 10.15 -16.63 3.95
C LYS A 100 9.02 -16.57 2.94
N GLY A 101 9.32 -16.08 1.75
CA GLY A 101 8.40 -16.04 0.61
C GLY A 101 8.75 -17.06 -0.47
N ASP A 102 8.05 -16.98 -1.62
CA ASP A 102 8.21 -17.89 -2.77
C ASP A 102 9.57 -17.77 -3.45
N VAL A 103 10.10 -16.55 -3.56
CA VAL A 103 11.33 -16.23 -4.31
C VAL A 103 12.46 -15.69 -3.42
N GLY A 104 12.20 -15.53 -2.11
CA GLY A 104 13.18 -14.94 -1.23
C GLY A 104 12.87 -15.08 0.25
N LYS A 105 13.70 -14.44 1.05
CA LYS A 105 13.65 -14.45 2.51
C LYS A 105 13.79 -13.02 3.01
N VAL A 106 13.26 -12.74 4.20
CA VAL A 106 13.45 -11.46 4.90
C VAL A 106 14.20 -11.71 6.18
N TYR A 107 15.28 -10.98 6.38
CA TYR A 107 16.13 -11.06 7.56
C TYR A 107 16.10 -9.76 8.34
N MET A 108 16.16 -9.84 9.65
CA MET A 108 16.61 -8.74 10.48
C MET A 108 18.13 -8.68 10.40
N VAL A 109 18.65 -7.52 10.03
CA VAL A 109 20.07 -7.27 9.90
C VAL A 109 20.48 -6.05 10.70
N LYS A 110 21.71 -6.02 11.17
CA LYS A 110 22.36 -4.86 11.78
C LYS A 110 23.41 -4.33 10.83
N GLN A 111 23.44 -3.04 10.57
CA GLN A 111 24.52 -2.42 9.81
C GLN A 111 25.80 -2.46 10.64
N LYS A 112 26.92 -2.92 10.04
CA LYS A 112 28.23 -2.92 10.69
C LYS A 112 28.59 -1.49 11.13
N ASP A 113 29.32 -1.37 12.23
CA ASP A 113 29.76 -0.09 12.80
C ASP A 113 28.66 0.87 13.25
N THR A 114 27.41 0.38 13.29
CA THR A 114 26.25 1.13 13.81
C THR A 114 25.37 0.24 14.66
N ASP A 115 24.44 0.85 15.42
CA ASP A 115 23.38 0.11 16.14
C ASP A 115 22.06 0.05 15.35
N LYS A 116 22.07 0.49 14.07
CA LYS A 116 20.86 0.55 13.24
C LYS A 116 20.44 -0.84 12.80
N LEU A 117 19.16 -1.17 13.04
CA LEU A 117 18.53 -2.41 12.61
C LEU A 117 17.69 -2.15 11.36
N PHE A 118 17.73 -3.11 10.43
CA PHE A 118 16.95 -3.07 9.19
C PHE A 118 16.27 -4.41 8.92
N ALA A 119 15.24 -4.38 8.08
CA ALA A 119 14.69 -5.56 7.44
C ALA A 119 15.31 -5.68 6.04
N MET A 120 16.02 -6.78 5.79
CA MET A 120 16.63 -7.05 4.49
C MET A 120 15.87 -8.15 3.77
N LYS A 121 15.18 -7.80 2.66
CA LYS A 121 14.53 -8.74 1.74
C LYS A 121 15.55 -9.19 0.71
N VAL A 122 15.82 -10.49 0.65
CA VAL A 122 16.79 -11.14 -0.25
C VAL A 122 16.03 -12.00 -1.24
N LEU A 123 16.13 -11.71 -2.53
CA LEU A 123 15.41 -12.41 -3.61
C LEU A 123 16.38 -13.17 -4.49
N SER A 124 16.14 -14.47 -4.71
CA SER A 124 16.95 -15.31 -5.60
C SER A 124 16.66 -14.97 -7.07
N LYS A 125 17.66 -14.52 -7.82
CA LYS A 125 17.59 -14.25 -9.26
C LYS A 125 17.14 -15.48 -10.03
N ARG A 126 17.69 -16.67 -9.69
CA ARG A 126 17.32 -17.95 -10.29
C ARG A 126 15.83 -18.28 -10.13
N GLU A 127 15.29 -18.15 -8.90
CA GLU A 127 13.87 -18.41 -8.65
C GLU A 127 12.98 -17.34 -9.32
N MET A 128 13.43 -16.11 -9.42
CA MET A 128 12.70 -15.04 -10.10
C MET A 128 12.60 -15.27 -11.62
N ILE A 129 13.68 -15.73 -12.26
CA ILE A 129 13.67 -16.12 -13.67
C ILE A 129 12.73 -17.30 -13.87
N LYS A 130 12.89 -18.38 -13.07
CA LYS A 130 12.08 -19.60 -13.13
C LYS A 130 10.58 -19.31 -12.99
N ARG A 131 10.21 -18.31 -12.18
CA ARG A 131 8.81 -17.95 -11.89
C ARG A 131 8.31 -16.72 -12.67
N ASN A 132 9.12 -16.20 -13.62
CA ASN A 132 8.82 -15.01 -14.41
C ASN A 132 8.41 -13.80 -13.53
N LYS A 133 9.14 -13.56 -12.45
CA LYS A 133 8.85 -12.48 -11.48
C LYS A 133 9.78 -11.27 -11.57
N ILE A 134 10.67 -11.19 -12.58
CA ILE A 134 11.67 -10.12 -12.73
C ILE A 134 11.02 -8.74 -12.73
N LYS A 135 9.97 -8.56 -13.56
CA LYS A 135 9.25 -7.27 -13.67
C LYS A 135 8.64 -6.83 -12.34
N ARG A 136 8.31 -7.77 -11.46
CA ARG A 136 7.75 -7.46 -10.13
C ARG A 136 8.78 -6.83 -9.20
N ALA A 137 10.02 -7.40 -9.18
CA ALA A 137 11.09 -6.83 -8.35
C ALA A 137 11.50 -5.43 -8.84
N LEU A 138 11.54 -5.22 -10.16
CA LEU A 138 11.84 -3.90 -10.72
C LEU A 138 10.76 -2.87 -10.36
N ALA A 139 9.48 -3.25 -10.44
CA ALA A 139 8.38 -2.40 -10.04
C ALA A 139 8.38 -2.11 -8.53
N GLU A 140 8.68 -3.11 -7.70
CA GLU A 140 8.82 -2.93 -6.25
C GLU A 140 9.95 -1.96 -5.92
N GLN A 141 11.11 -2.08 -6.59
CA GLN A 141 12.21 -1.14 -6.42
C GLN A 141 11.82 0.29 -6.82
N GLU A 142 11.19 0.46 -7.98
CA GLU A 142 10.77 1.78 -8.47
C GLU A 142 9.81 2.46 -7.48
N ILE A 143 8.82 1.72 -6.98
CA ILE A 143 7.84 2.24 -6.02
C ILE A 143 8.52 2.63 -4.72
N LEU A 144 9.32 1.73 -4.14
CA LEU A 144 9.97 1.96 -2.85
C LEU A 144 11.02 3.08 -2.93
N ALA A 145 11.76 3.19 -4.04
CA ALA A 145 12.77 4.22 -4.23
C ALA A 145 12.18 5.64 -4.38
N THR A 146 10.93 5.74 -4.84
CA THR A 146 10.23 7.02 -5.04
C THR A 146 9.22 7.33 -3.93
N SER A 147 8.94 6.38 -3.04
CA SER A 147 7.96 6.55 -1.96
C SER A 147 8.58 7.17 -0.72
N ASN A 148 7.95 8.23 -0.22
CA ASN A 148 8.25 8.83 1.07
C ASN A 148 6.94 9.22 1.77
N HIS A 149 6.35 8.26 2.51
CA HIS A 149 5.05 8.43 3.14
C HIS A 149 5.06 7.76 4.53
N PRO A 150 4.39 8.36 5.56
CA PRO A 150 4.44 7.84 6.94
C PRO A 150 3.87 6.44 7.12
N PHE A 151 3.05 5.95 6.19
CA PHE A 151 2.39 4.65 6.27
C PHE A 151 2.83 3.71 5.14
N ILE A 152 4.02 3.93 4.56
CA ILE A 152 4.68 3.07 3.58
C ILE A 152 6.08 2.78 4.07
N VAL A 153 6.51 1.51 4.03
CA VAL A 153 7.83 1.11 4.48
C VAL A 153 8.93 1.85 3.72
N THR A 154 9.92 2.36 4.46
CA THR A 154 11.02 3.15 3.90
C THR A 154 12.09 2.21 3.35
N LEU A 155 12.54 2.44 2.11
CA LEU A 155 13.73 1.82 1.52
C LEU A 155 14.95 2.68 1.86
N PHE A 156 16.03 2.07 2.38
CA PHE A 156 17.30 2.73 2.64
C PHE A 156 18.36 2.34 1.61
N HIS A 157 18.46 1.06 1.29
CA HIS A 157 19.41 0.59 0.29
C HIS A 157 18.78 -0.46 -0.60
N SER A 158 19.19 -0.49 -1.86
CA SER A 158 19.03 -1.64 -2.74
C SER A 158 20.34 -1.92 -3.46
N PHE A 159 20.64 -3.19 -3.65
CA PHE A 159 21.83 -3.63 -4.39
C PHE A 159 21.64 -5.07 -4.87
N GLN A 160 22.56 -5.54 -5.70
CA GLN A 160 22.52 -6.91 -6.22
C GLN A 160 23.90 -7.56 -6.17
N SER A 161 23.92 -8.87 -5.92
CA SER A 161 25.08 -9.75 -6.13
C SER A 161 24.87 -10.61 -7.38
N GLN A 162 25.80 -11.54 -7.64
CA GLN A 162 25.64 -12.47 -8.75
C GLN A 162 24.31 -13.23 -8.72
N ASP A 163 23.89 -13.73 -7.55
CA ASP A 163 22.75 -14.63 -7.39
C ASP A 163 21.50 -13.98 -6.77
N TYR A 164 21.64 -12.81 -6.13
CA TYR A 164 20.57 -12.22 -5.33
C TYR A 164 20.33 -10.73 -5.61
N LEU A 165 19.08 -10.29 -5.34
CA LEU A 165 18.69 -8.88 -5.19
C LEU A 165 18.40 -8.61 -3.73
N TYR A 166 18.76 -7.42 -3.26
CA TYR A 166 18.62 -7.01 -1.87
C TYR A 166 17.85 -5.70 -1.76
N PHE A 167 16.87 -5.67 -0.85
CA PHE A 167 16.18 -4.47 -0.41
C PHE A 167 16.41 -4.31 1.09
N VAL A 168 17.06 -3.25 1.51
CA VAL A 168 17.27 -2.91 2.91
C VAL A 168 16.27 -1.83 3.30
N MET A 169 15.32 -2.22 4.12
CA MET A 169 14.14 -1.43 4.48
C MET A 169 14.09 -1.17 5.98
N GLU A 170 13.23 -0.25 6.37
CA GLU A 170 12.90 0.02 7.75
C GLU A 170 12.45 -1.25 8.49
N TYR A 171 13.02 -1.46 9.67
CA TYR A 171 12.61 -2.57 10.54
C TYR A 171 11.42 -2.14 11.42
N CYS A 172 10.23 -2.67 11.13
CA CYS A 172 9.01 -2.40 11.87
C CYS A 172 8.92 -3.33 13.08
N MET A 173 9.35 -2.86 14.26
CA MET A 173 9.43 -3.66 15.49
C MET A 173 8.09 -4.20 15.97
N GLY A 174 6.96 -3.58 15.58
CA GLY A 174 5.61 -4.02 15.90
C GLY A 174 5.17 -5.30 15.17
N GLY A 175 5.94 -5.73 14.15
CA GLY A 175 5.69 -6.98 13.41
C GLY A 175 4.47 -6.93 12.50
N GLU A 176 3.92 -8.09 12.17
CA GLU A 176 2.79 -8.22 11.27
C GLU A 176 1.49 -7.76 11.92
N PHE A 177 0.75 -6.86 11.27
CA PHE A 177 -0.57 -6.38 11.73
C PHE A 177 -1.57 -7.52 11.93
N PHE A 178 -1.58 -8.51 11.02
CA PHE A 178 -2.41 -9.70 11.15
C PHE A 178 -2.16 -10.43 12.47
N ARG A 179 -0.89 -10.60 12.86
CA ARG A 179 -0.53 -11.24 14.12
C ARG A 179 -1.01 -10.42 15.32
N ALA A 180 -0.85 -9.10 15.27
CA ALA A 180 -1.34 -8.22 16.32
C ALA A 180 -2.86 -8.33 16.50
N LEU A 181 -3.62 -8.42 15.40
CA LEU A 181 -5.06 -8.69 15.44
C LEU A 181 -5.38 -10.06 16.05
N GLN A 182 -4.67 -11.12 15.63
CA GLN A 182 -4.89 -12.48 16.13
C GLN A 182 -4.64 -12.64 17.64
N LEU A 183 -3.80 -11.79 18.22
CA LEU A 183 -3.50 -11.80 19.66
C LEU A 183 -4.54 -11.03 20.49
N ARG A 184 -5.43 -10.27 19.87
CA ARG A 184 -6.48 -9.51 20.58
C ARG A 184 -7.66 -10.40 20.96
N PRO A 185 -8.39 -10.05 22.04
CA PRO A 185 -9.65 -10.68 22.36
C PRO A 185 -10.62 -10.60 21.15
N GLY A 186 -11.22 -11.73 20.78
CA GLY A 186 -12.08 -11.82 19.58
C GLY A 186 -11.37 -11.66 18.26
N LYS A 187 -10.04 -11.48 18.23
CA LYS A 187 -9.22 -11.28 17.02
C LYS A 187 -9.67 -10.09 16.17
N CYS A 188 -10.25 -9.08 16.79
CA CYS A 188 -10.84 -7.92 16.14
C CYS A 188 -10.54 -6.63 16.90
N LEU A 189 -10.86 -5.51 16.27
CA LEU A 189 -10.83 -4.15 16.83
C LEU A 189 -12.26 -3.66 17.03
N ASP A 190 -12.42 -2.69 17.93
CA ASP A 190 -13.63 -1.88 17.98
C ASP A 190 -13.74 -0.96 16.76
N GLU A 191 -14.87 -0.31 16.59
CA GLU A 191 -15.13 0.54 15.42
C GLU A 191 -14.16 1.72 15.32
N GLU A 192 -13.78 2.34 16.44
CA GLU A 192 -12.84 3.46 16.45
C GLU A 192 -11.41 3.02 16.06
N GLY A 193 -10.97 1.87 16.57
CA GLY A 193 -9.69 1.30 16.19
C GLY A 193 -9.63 0.88 14.71
N ALA A 194 -10.72 0.27 14.20
CA ALA A 194 -10.82 -0.08 12.79
C ALA A 194 -10.87 1.17 11.90
N LYS A 195 -11.57 2.24 12.33
CA LYS A 195 -11.61 3.54 11.66
C LYS A 195 -10.22 4.18 11.58
N PHE A 196 -9.46 4.16 12.68
CA PHE A 196 -8.11 4.69 12.73
C PHE A 196 -7.20 4.05 11.67
N TYR A 197 -7.10 2.73 11.68
CA TYR A 197 -6.25 2.03 10.71
C TYR A 197 -6.80 2.10 9.27
N ALA A 198 -8.11 2.10 9.09
CA ALA A 198 -8.72 2.33 7.78
C ALA A 198 -8.36 3.71 7.21
N ALA A 199 -8.26 4.73 8.06
CA ALA A 199 -7.83 6.06 7.65
C ALA A 199 -6.35 6.09 7.23
N GLU A 200 -5.46 5.44 7.99
CA GLU A 200 -4.03 5.33 7.63
C GLU A 200 -3.83 4.59 6.30
N VAL A 201 -4.51 3.45 6.11
CA VAL A 201 -4.48 2.70 4.85
C VAL A 201 -5.05 3.55 3.69
N THR A 202 -6.14 4.28 3.92
CA THR A 202 -6.71 5.19 2.90
C THR A 202 -5.70 6.26 2.49
N ALA A 203 -4.96 6.85 3.44
CA ALA A 203 -3.91 7.84 3.15
C ALA A 203 -2.74 7.23 2.37
N ALA A 204 -2.33 6.01 2.70
CA ALA A 204 -1.27 5.31 1.97
C ALA A 204 -1.69 4.96 0.53
N LEU A 205 -2.92 4.46 0.33
CA LEU A 205 -3.47 4.20 -1.01
C LEU A 205 -3.64 5.49 -1.83
N GLU A 206 -4.08 6.58 -1.20
CA GLU A 206 -4.14 7.90 -1.83
C GLU A 206 -2.79 8.31 -2.39
N TYR A 207 -1.74 8.18 -1.59
CA TYR A 207 -0.37 8.50 -2.00
C TYR A 207 0.09 7.64 -3.18
N LEU A 208 -0.11 6.32 -3.13
CA LEU A 208 0.25 5.41 -4.22
C LEU A 208 -0.51 5.76 -5.51
N HIS A 209 -1.81 6.02 -5.42
CA HIS A 209 -2.60 6.40 -6.59
C HIS A 209 -2.16 7.75 -7.17
N LEU A 210 -1.77 8.74 -6.34
CA LEU A 210 -1.20 10.02 -6.80
C LEU A 210 0.10 9.81 -7.58
N GLN A 211 0.92 8.84 -7.16
CA GLN A 211 2.14 8.44 -7.87
C GLN A 211 1.87 7.57 -9.11
N GLY A 212 0.62 7.30 -9.43
CA GLY A 212 0.22 6.49 -10.58
C GLY A 212 0.26 4.98 -10.35
N HIS A 213 0.36 4.52 -9.10
CA HIS A 213 0.46 3.10 -8.76
C HIS A 213 -0.84 2.55 -8.16
N ILE A 214 -1.24 1.35 -8.60
CA ILE A 214 -2.30 0.55 -7.98
C ILE A 214 -1.62 -0.53 -7.15
N TYR A 215 -1.99 -0.68 -5.87
CA TYR A 215 -1.35 -1.58 -4.92
C TYR A 215 -1.68 -3.05 -5.14
N ARG A 216 -2.96 -3.40 -5.25
CA ARG A 216 -3.53 -4.71 -5.64
C ARG A 216 -3.32 -5.89 -4.69
N ASP A 217 -2.63 -5.73 -3.57
CA ASP A 217 -2.41 -6.80 -2.59
C ASP A 217 -2.59 -6.31 -1.14
N LEU A 218 -3.57 -5.43 -0.91
CA LEU A 218 -3.92 -5.02 0.44
C LEU A 218 -4.52 -6.20 1.20
N LYS A 219 -3.89 -6.56 2.29
CA LYS A 219 -4.30 -7.60 3.25
C LYS A 219 -3.51 -7.41 4.56
N PRO A 220 -3.98 -7.96 5.70
CA PRO A 220 -3.30 -7.76 6.98
C PRO A 220 -1.86 -8.26 7.03
N GLU A 221 -1.48 -9.26 6.21
CA GLU A 221 -0.12 -9.79 6.14
C GLU A 221 0.87 -8.83 5.49
N ASN A 222 0.39 -7.94 4.61
CA ASN A 222 1.20 -6.92 3.94
C ASN A 222 1.18 -5.57 4.66
N ILE A 223 0.63 -5.55 5.88
CA ILE A 223 0.66 -4.41 6.78
C ILE A 223 1.54 -4.75 7.95
N LEU A 224 2.55 -3.94 8.21
CA LEU A 224 3.40 -4.02 9.39
C LEU A 224 3.01 -2.94 10.39
N LEU A 225 3.32 -3.15 11.66
CA LEU A 225 3.25 -2.14 12.70
C LEU A 225 4.65 -1.57 12.96
N HIS A 226 4.77 -0.27 12.82
CA HIS A 226 5.91 0.48 13.30
C HIS A 226 5.96 0.41 14.84
N GLN A 227 7.12 0.67 15.44
CA GLN A 227 7.28 0.71 16.90
C GLN A 227 6.31 1.68 17.62
N SER A 228 5.86 2.72 16.93
CA SER A 228 4.86 3.68 17.42
C SER A 228 3.44 3.15 17.41
N GLY A 229 3.17 2.00 16.79
CA GLY A 229 1.83 1.42 16.60
C GLY A 229 1.11 1.88 15.33
N HIS A 230 1.68 2.80 14.54
CA HIS A 230 1.17 3.16 13.22
C HIS A 230 1.43 2.04 12.21
N ILE A 231 0.59 1.96 11.15
CA ILE A 231 0.80 0.94 10.10
C ILE A 231 1.87 1.37 9.11
N MET A 232 2.47 0.36 8.46
CA MET A 232 3.38 0.52 7.33
C MET A 232 3.02 -0.50 6.26
N LEU A 233 2.60 -0.04 5.07
CA LEU A 233 2.39 -0.92 3.91
C LEU A 233 3.72 -1.42 3.39
N THR A 234 3.77 -2.71 3.05
CA THR A 234 4.95 -3.39 2.51
C THR A 234 4.55 -4.32 1.36
N ASP A 235 5.53 -4.93 0.69
CA ASP A 235 5.35 -5.91 -0.39
C ASP A 235 4.58 -5.38 -1.60
N PHE A 236 5.30 -4.67 -2.48
CA PHE A 236 4.76 -4.03 -3.69
C PHE A 236 4.93 -4.90 -4.95
N ASP A 237 5.24 -6.20 -4.81
CA ASP A 237 5.53 -7.11 -5.93
C ASP A 237 4.34 -7.30 -6.88
N LEU A 238 3.10 -7.11 -6.40
CA LEU A 238 1.89 -7.15 -7.20
C LEU A 238 1.43 -5.78 -7.71
N SER A 239 2.08 -4.70 -7.30
CA SER A 239 1.70 -3.35 -7.68
C SER A 239 1.87 -3.11 -9.19
N LYS A 240 1.09 -2.19 -9.74
CA LYS A 240 1.13 -1.82 -11.16
C LYS A 240 1.16 -0.32 -11.30
N GLY A 241 2.17 0.19 -11.99
CA GLY A 241 2.35 1.61 -12.25
C GLY A 241 1.89 2.03 -13.65
N SER A 242 1.51 3.30 -13.76
CA SER A 242 1.36 4.06 -15.00
C SER A 242 2.55 5.02 -15.12
N SER A 243 3.26 4.95 -16.23
CA SER A 243 4.39 5.87 -16.48
C SER A 243 4.16 6.61 -17.79
N PRO A 244 3.99 7.92 -17.78
CA PRO A 244 3.89 8.79 -16.60
C PRO A 244 2.53 8.66 -15.88
N PRO A 245 2.44 9.03 -14.58
CA PRO A 245 1.16 9.12 -13.89
C PRO A 245 0.26 10.21 -14.51
N GLY A 246 -1.05 10.03 -14.44
CA GLY A 246 -2.01 11.06 -14.85
C GLY A 246 -1.92 12.28 -13.94
N LYS A 247 -2.38 13.43 -14.42
CA LYS A 247 -2.43 14.65 -13.59
C LYS A 247 -3.57 14.55 -12.58
N PRO A 248 -3.34 14.92 -11.30
CA PRO A 248 -4.41 14.97 -10.31
C PRO A 248 -5.47 16.02 -10.71
N GLY A 249 -6.73 15.63 -10.64
CA GLY A 249 -7.86 16.53 -10.82
C GLY A 249 -8.22 17.21 -9.51
N VAL A 250 -8.99 18.31 -9.59
CA VAL A 250 -9.56 18.99 -8.42
C VAL A 250 -11.06 18.72 -8.37
N VAL A 251 -11.54 18.18 -7.25
CA VAL A 251 -12.97 18.05 -6.95
C VAL A 251 -13.41 19.33 -6.24
N LYS A 252 -14.31 20.07 -6.88
CA LYS A 252 -14.89 21.28 -6.26
C LYS A 252 -15.66 20.90 -5.00
N ALA A 253 -15.54 21.72 -3.97
CA ALA A 253 -16.29 21.53 -2.74
C ALA A 253 -17.79 21.60 -3.00
N SER A 254 -18.54 20.72 -2.35
CA SER A 254 -20.02 20.70 -2.43
C SER A 254 -20.66 21.85 -1.66
N SER A 255 -19.90 22.56 -0.82
CA SER A 255 -20.32 23.67 0.00
C SER A 255 -19.21 24.72 0.10
N PRO A 256 -19.53 26.03 0.23
CA PRO A 256 -18.54 27.10 0.31
C PRO A 256 -17.53 26.96 1.46
N ASN A 257 -17.90 26.26 2.51
CA ASN A 257 -17.07 26.07 3.71
C ASN A 257 -16.22 24.78 3.69
N GLN A 258 -16.28 24.00 2.62
CA GLN A 258 -15.45 22.81 2.46
C GLN A 258 -14.27 23.10 1.52
N PRO A 259 -13.04 22.72 1.90
CA PRO A 259 -11.92 22.84 1.00
C PRO A 259 -12.08 21.91 -0.22
N PRO A 260 -11.54 22.29 -1.38
CA PRO A 260 -11.52 21.39 -2.53
C PRO A 260 -10.68 20.15 -2.20
N SER A 261 -11.04 19.02 -2.77
CA SER A 261 -10.32 17.76 -2.62
C SER A 261 -9.64 17.32 -3.91
N ILE A 262 -8.67 16.42 -3.80
CA ILE A 262 -7.88 15.94 -4.93
C ILE A 262 -8.52 14.68 -5.50
N ASN A 263 -8.72 14.66 -6.83
CA ASN A 263 -9.15 13.47 -7.55
C ASN A 263 -7.92 12.60 -7.87
N THR A 264 -7.72 11.57 -7.09
CA THR A 264 -6.60 10.62 -7.26
C THR A 264 -6.86 9.58 -8.35
N LYS A 265 -8.14 9.32 -8.68
CA LYS A 265 -8.49 8.41 -9.77
C LYS A 265 -7.92 8.87 -11.12
N SER A 266 -7.87 10.18 -11.36
CA SER A 266 -7.32 10.72 -12.61
C SER A 266 -5.85 10.34 -12.83
N CYS A 267 -5.08 10.13 -11.75
CA CYS A 267 -3.66 9.74 -11.83
C CYS A 267 -3.46 8.31 -12.33
N VAL A 268 -4.43 7.42 -12.12
CA VAL A 268 -4.41 5.99 -12.50
C VAL A 268 -5.49 5.62 -13.52
N ASN A 269 -6.13 6.60 -14.15
CA ASN A 269 -7.32 6.40 -14.99
C ASN A 269 -7.04 5.53 -16.23
N ASN A 270 -5.86 5.66 -16.82
CA ASN A 270 -5.46 4.91 -18.01
C ASN A 270 -4.88 3.52 -17.68
N LEU A 271 -4.84 3.15 -16.41
CA LEU A 271 -4.25 1.91 -15.97
C LEU A 271 -5.33 0.83 -15.80
N ARG A 272 -5.48 -0.04 -16.81
CA ARG A 272 -6.29 -1.25 -16.77
C ARG A 272 -5.39 -2.47 -16.93
N THR A 273 -5.59 -3.51 -16.12
CA THR A 273 -4.77 -4.70 -16.11
C THR A 273 -5.63 -5.97 -16.03
N ASN A 274 -5.22 -7.03 -16.73
CA ASN A 274 -5.94 -8.29 -16.81
C ASN A 274 -5.30 -9.42 -16.00
N SER A 275 -4.28 -9.10 -15.17
CA SER A 275 -3.61 -10.12 -14.37
C SER A 275 -4.51 -10.63 -13.23
N PHE A 276 -4.58 -11.96 -13.07
CA PHE A 276 -5.24 -12.58 -11.93
C PHE A 276 -4.27 -12.57 -10.74
N VAL A 277 -4.45 -11.60 -9.83
CA VAL A 277 -3.55 -11.34 -8.68
C VAL A 277 -4.35 -11.04 -7.41
N GLY A 278 -3.73 -11.21 -6.25
CA GLY A 278 -4.29 -10.97 -4.94
C GLY A 278 -4.49 -12.25 -4.12
N THR A 279 -4.86 -12.07 -2.86
CA THR A 279 -5.15 -13.14 -1.91
C THR A 279 -6.62 -13.56 -2.05
N GLU A 280 -6.90 -14.85 -2.04
CA GLU A 280 -8.18 -15.47 -2.41
C GLU A 280 -9.42 -14.79 -1.80
N GLU A 281 -9.43 -14.54 -0.49
CA GLU A 281 -10.56 -13.94 0.22
C GLU A 281 -10.66 -12.41 0.00
N TYR A 282 -9.62 -11.77 -0.59
CA TYR A 282 -9.52 -10.34 -0.84
C TYR A 282 -9.73 -9.95 -2.31
N ILE A 283 -9.81 -10.94 -3.22
CA ILE A 283 -9.92 -10.68 -4.66
C ILE A 283 -11.24 -9.98 -4.99
N ALA A 284 -11.18 -8.92 -5.79
CA ALA A 284 -12.36 -8.19 -6.24
C ALA A 284 -13.13 -8.94 -7.36
N PRO A 285 -14.46 -8.75 -7.49
CA PRO A 285 -15.28 -9.43 -8.50
C PRO A 285 -14.76 -9.27 -9.94
N GLU A 286 -14.30 -8.07 -10.32
CA GLU A 286 -13.76 -7.79 -11.67
C GLU A 286 -12.48 -8.55 -11.98
N VAL A 287 -11.66 -8.86 -10.97
CA VAL A 287 -10.47 -9.71 -11.12
C VAL A 287 -10.87 -11.16 -11.37
N ILE A 288 -11.90 -11.66 -10.68
CA ILE A 288 -12.44 -13.02 -10.89
C ILE A 288 -13.04 -13.14 -12.30
N LYS A 289 -13.76 -12.10 -12.77
CA LYS A 289 -14.36 -12.06 -14.12
C LYS A 289 -13.31 -12.02 -15.23
N GLY A 290 -12.08 -11.56 -14.93
CA GLY A 290 -11.03 -11.42 -15.95
C GLY A 290 -11.29 -10.33 -17.00
N CYS A 291 -12.21 -9.40 -16.75
CA CYS A 291 -12.56 -8.31 -17.68
C CYS A 291 -11.57 -7.14 -17.65
N GLY A 292 -10.48 -7.26 -16.91
CA GLY A 292 -9.58 -6.16 -16.59
C GLY A 292 -10.07 -5.39 -15.36
N HIS A 293 -9.14 -4.80 -14.62
CA HIS A 293 -9.43 -4.08 -13.38
C HIS A 293 -8.62 -2.79 -13.28
N THR A 294 -9.10 -1.87 -12.47
CA THR A 294 -8.57 -0.52 -12.23
C THR A 294 -8.14 -0.36 -10.77
N SER A 295 -7.86 0.87 -10.33
CA SER A 295 -7.61 1.19 -8.91
C SER A 295 -8.78 0.91 -7.97
N ALA A 296 -9.97 0.67 -8.52
CA ALA A 296 -11.16 0.30 -7.74
C ALA A 296 -10.96 -1.01 -6.94
N VAL A 297 -10.01 -1.89 -7.34
CA VAL A 297 -9.67 -3.09 -6.58
C VAL A 297 -9.09 -2.77 -5.20
N ASP A 298 -8.35 -1.68 -5.06
CA ASP A 298 -7.78 -1.28 -3.77
C ASP A 298 -8.88 -0.82 -2.79
N TRP A 299 -9.93 -0.21 -3.29
CA TRP A 299 -11.09 0.18 -2.47
C TRP A 299 -11.94 -1.04 -2.06
N TRP A 300 -12.05 -2.04 -2.93
CA TRP A 300 -12.65 -3.33 -2.56
C TRP A 300 -11.86 -4.00 -1.43
N THR A 301 -10.54 -4.13 -1.58
CA THR A 301 -9.70 -4.77 -0.57
C THR A 301 -9.69 -3.99 0.76
N LEU A 302 -9.79 -2.66 0.73
CA LEU A 302 -10.02 -1.84 1.93
C LEU A 302 -11.34 -2.22 2.63
N GLY A 303 -12.41 -2.44 1.87
CA GLY A 303 -13.69 -2.88 2.42
C GLY A 303 -13.62 -4.25 3.12
N ILE A 304 -12.89 -5.21 2.51
CA ILE A 304 -12.60 -6.52 3.12
C ILE A 304 -11.80 -6.35 4.41
N LEU A 305 -10.73 -5.54 4.37
CA LEU A 305 -9.86 -5.27 5.53
C LEU A 305 -10.63 -4.66 6.71
N ILE A 306 -11.47 -3.66 6.46
CA ILE A 306 -12.29 -3.04 7.50
C ILE A 306 -13.23 -4.08 8.13
N PHE A 307 -13.87 -4.91 7.31
CA PHE A 307 -14.74 -5.97 7.82
C PHE A 307 -13.94 -6.97 8.67
N GLU A 308 -12.76 -7.40 8.21
CA GLU A 308 -11.92 -8.34 8.96
C GLU A 308 -11.39 -7.74 10.26
N MET A 309 -11.00 -6.46 10.28
CA MET A 309 -10.63 -5.77 11.51
C MET A 309 -11.76 -5.74 12.55
N LEU A 310 -13.01 -5.65 12.11
CA LEU A 310 -14.19 -5.58 12.98
C LEU A 310 -14.70 -6.93 13.45
N TYR A 311 -14.57 -7.97 12.64
CA TYR A 311 -15.22 -9.26 12.89
C TYR A 311 -14.25 -10.45 12.99
N GLY A 312 -12.95 -10.25 12.76
CA GLY A 312 -11.90 -11.29 12.81
C GLY A 312 -11.99 -12.32 11.69
N THR A 313 -12.85 -12.08 10.69
CA THR A 313 -13.04 -12.93 9.52
C THR A 313 -13.41 -12.09 8.31
N THR A 314 -13.19 -12.60 7.11
CA THR A 314 -13.58 -11.92 5.87
C THR A 314 -15.07 -12.14 5.55
N PRO A 315 -15.74 -11.18 4.85
CA PRO A 315 -17.20 -11.22 4.68
C PRO A 315 -17.71 -12.32 3.74
N PHE A 316 -16.85 -12.84 2.85
CA PHE A 316 -17.23 -13.79 1.80
C PHE A 316 -16.56 -15.17 1.93
N LYS A 317 -15.94 -15.45 3.08
CA LYS A 317 -15.26 -16.70 3.32
C LYS A 317 -16.17 -17.91 3.12
N GLY A 318 -15.79 -18.79 2.17
CA GLY A 318 -16.45 -20.08 1.91
C GLY A 318 -15.66 -21.24 2.51
N ALA A 319 -16.20 -22.44 2.42
CA ALA A 319 -15.51 -23.68 2.81
C ALA A 319 -14.34 -24.02 1.87
N ASN A 320 -14.40 -23.57 0.63
CA ASN A 320 -13.35 -23.73 -0.37
C ASN A 320 -13.29 -22.52 -1.29
N ARG A 321 -12.29 -22.51 -2.19
CA ARG A 321 -12.03 -21.41 -3.12
C ARG A 321 -13.22 -21.08 -4.03
N ASN A 322 -13.87 -22.11 -4.59
CA ASN A 322 -14.97 -21.91 -5.55
C ASN A 322 -16.17 -21.28 -4.83
N GLU A 323 -16.45 -21.71 -3.63
CA GLU A 323 -17.51 -21.12 -2.81
C GLU A 323 -17.18 -19.69 -2.41
N THR A 324 -15.93 -19.42 -2.00
CA THR A 324 -15.46 -18.04 -1.73
C THR A 324 -15.67 -17.15 -2.94
N PHE A 325 -15.27 -17.59 -4.14
CA PHE A 325 -15.46 -16.81 -5.37
C PHE A 325 -16.93 -16.63 -5.73
N SER A 326 -17.76 -17.68 -5.54
CA SER A 326 -19.21 -17.55 -5.73
C SER A 326 -19.81 -16.51 -4.79
N ARG A 327 -19.44 -16.52 -3.51
CA ARG A 327 -19.90 -15.51 -2.54
C ARG A 327 -19.42 -14.11 -2.90
N ILE A 328 -18.14 -13.93 -3.29
CA ILE A 328 -17.61 -12.66 -3.76
C ILE A 328 -18.41 -12.13 -4.95
N MET A 329 -18.81 -12.99 -5.88
CA MET A 329 -19.52 -12.60 -7.10
C MET A 329 -20.98 -12.24 -6.87
N PHE A 330 -21.68 -12.99 -6.00
CA PHE A 330 -23.14 -12.98 -5.99
C PHE A 330 -23.77 -12.63 -4.63
N TRP A 331 -23.02 -12.70 -3.52
CA TRP A 331 -23.61 -12.45 -2.20
C TRP A 331 -23.37 -11.01 -1.74
N GLU A 332 -24.44 -10.41 -1.20
CA GLU A 332 -24.30 -9.15 -0.47
C GLU A 332 -23.60 -9.37 0.88
N VAL A 333 -22.90 -8.31 1.35
CA VAL A 333 -22.25 -8.37 2.66
C VAL A 333 -23.30 -8.44 3.76
N LYS A 334 -23.18 -9.46 4.60
CA LYS A 334 -24.03 -9.67 5.79
C LYS A 334 -23.26 -9.24 7.02
N PHE A 335 -23.93 -8.49 7.87
CA PHE A 335 -23.40 -8.09 9.18
C PHE A 335 -24.03 -8.94 10.25
N PRO A 336 -23.26 -9.48 11.21
CA PRO A 336 -23.83 -10.18 12.37
C PRO A 336 -24.78 -9.25 13.14
N ASP A 337 -25.92 -9.79 13.60
CA ASP A 337 -26.89 -9.05 14.40
C ASP A 337 -26.38 -8.78 15.83
N GLN A 338 -25.52 -9.65 16.32
CA GLN A 338 -24.83 -9.50 17.60
C GLN A 338 -23.56 -8.67 17.42
N PRO A 339 -23.15 -7.90 18.44
CA PRO A 339 -21.83 -7.28 18.45
C PRO A 339 -20.75 -8.33 18.23
N ALA A 340 -19.66 -7.96 17.56
CA ALA A 340 -18.51 -8.86 17.47
C ALA A 340 -18.02 -9.23 18.90
N PRO A 341 -17.41 -10.41 19.07
CA PRO A 341 -16.90 -10.83 20.37
C PRO A 341 -16.07 -9.73 21.02
N TYR A 342 -16.37 -9.43 22.27
CA TYR A 342 -15.72 -8.37 23.06
C TYR A 342 -16.02 -6.93 22.62
N GLN A 343 -17.00 -6.70 21.74
CA GLN A 343 -17.53 -5.38 21.43
C GLN A 343 -18.81 -5.12 22.25
N ASN A 344 -18.90 -3.94 22.84
CA ASN A 344 -20.06 -3.54 23.64
C ASN A 344 -21.20 -2.96 22.80
N ARG A 345 -20.97 -2.74 21.50
CA ARG A 345 -21.95 -2.11 20.58
C ARG A 345 -21.90 -2.78 19.21
N THR A 346 -23.04 -2.81 18.54
CA THR A 346 -23.13 -3.16 17.12
C THR A 346 -22.49 -2.08 16.26
N LEU A 347 -21.96 -2.45 15.11
CA LEU A 347 -21.39 -1.53 14.13
C LEU A 347 -22.40 -0.41 13.77
N SER A 348 -21.94 0.81 13.72
CA SER A 348 -22.76 1.98 13.39
C SER A 348 -23.35 1.88 11.97
N SER A 349 -24.43 2.64 11.73
CA SER A 349 -25.03 2.73 10.38
C SER A 349 -24.04 3.30 9.36
N SER A 350 -23.17 4.24 9.77
CA SER A 350 -22.11 4.79 8.90
C SER A 350 -21.05 3.75 8.58
N GLY A 351 -20.64 2.92 9.54
CA GLY A 351 -19.70 1.81 9.30
C GLY A 351 -20.26 0.76 8.35
N LYS A 352 -21.52 0.33 8.58
CA LYS A 352 -22.23 -0.58 7.65
C LYS A 352 -22.36 0.01 6.25
N SER A 353 -22.67 1.32 6.15
CA SER A 353 -22.76 2.03 4.87
C SER A 353 -21.43 2.07 4.13
N LEU A 354 -20.33 2.41 4.82
CA LEU A 354 -18.99 2.43 4.21
C LEU A 354 -18.62 1.07 3.62
N ILE A 355 -18.73 0.00 4.41
CA ILE A 355 -18.39 -1.35 3.98
C ILE A 355 -19.23 -1.78 2.77
N ARG A 356 -20.58 -1.55 2.78
CA ARG A 356 -21.44 -1.87 1.62
C ARG A 356 -21.01 -1.12 0.37
N LYS A 357 -20.68 0.17 0.48
CA LYS A 357 -20.26 0.98 -0.66
C LYS A 357 -18.89 0.60 -1.20
N LEU A 358 -17.94 0.22 -0.34
CA LEU A 358 -16.62 -0.31 -0.75
C LEU A 358 -16.75 -1.70 -1.38
N LEU A 359 -17.67 -2.54 -0.89
CA LEU A 359 -17.91 -3.89 -1.39
C LEU A 359 -19.01 -3.96 -2.47
N HIS A 360 -19.22 -2.85 -3.18
CA HIS A 360 -20.13 -2.85 -4.34
C HIS A 360 -19.54 -3.68 -5.47
N LYS A 361 -20.36 -4.59 -6.05
CA LYS A 361 -19.88 -5.58 -7.04
C LYS A 361 -19.50 -4.95 -8.37
N ASP A 362 -20.20 -3.90 -8.77
CA ASP A 362 -19.81 -3.10 -9.92
C ASP A 362 -18.71 -2.11 -9.53
N GLU A 363 -17.56 -2.21 -10.19
CA GLU A 363 -16.39 -1.36 -9.94
C GLU A 363 -16.68 0.13 -10.18
N ASN A 364 -17.61 0.46 -11.08
CA ASN A 364 -17.94 1.85 -11.44
C ASN A 364 -18.86 2.52 -10.40
N SER A 365 -19.67 1.74 -9.71
CA SER A 365 -20.57 2.19 -8.64
C SER A 365 -19.94 2.10 -7.25
N ARG A 366 -18.74 1.51 -7.15
CA ARG A 366 -18.00 1.34 -5.90
C ARG A 366 -17.51 2.70 -5.37
N LEU A 367 -17.55 2.89 -4.04
CA LEU A 367 -16.95 4.07 -3.41
C LEU A 367 -15.46 4.17 -3.74
N GLY A 368 -15.01 5.35 -4.16
CA GLY A 368 -13.66 5.58 -4.69
C GLY A 368 -13.56 5.47 -6.22
N SER A 369 -14.65 5.12 -6.92
CA SER A 369 -14.66 5.02 -8.38
C SER A 369 -14.73 6.36 -9.11
N CYS A 370 -15.21 7.43 -8.48
CA CYS A 370 -15.36 8.75 -9.08
C CYS A 370 -14.13 9.63 -8.88
N ALA A 371 -13.74 9.85 -7.62
CA ALA A 371 -12.63 10.73 -7.25
C ALA A 371 -11.52 10.02 -6.44
N GLY A 372 -11.57 8.69 -6.33
CA GLY A 372 -10.58 7.91 -5.59
C GLY A 372 -10.69 8.11 -4.08
N ALA A 373 -9.56 8.41 -3.43
CA ALA A 373 -9.49 8.59 -1.98
C ALA A 373 -10.41 9.71 -1.47
N ALA A 374 -10.67 10.75 -2.28
CA ALA A 374 -11.57 11.84 -1.90
C ALA A 374 -12.99 11.36 -1.60
N ASP A 375 -13.51 10.41 -2.40
CA ASP A 375 -14.83 9.80 -2.16
C ASP A 375 -14.84 9.05 -0.82
N VAL A 376 -13.78 8.30 -0.54
CA VAL A 376 -13.67 7.50 0.70
C VAL A 376 -13.55 8.39 1.92
N LYS A 377 -12.67 9.38 1.89
CA LYS A 377 -12.41 10.32 2.99
C LYS A 377 -13.64 11.18 3.34
N SER A 378 -14.48 11.50 2.35
CA SER A 378 -15.70 12.28 2.54
C SER A 378 -16.87 11.48 3.13
N HIS A 379 -16.74 10.14 3.24
CA HIS A 379 -17.82 9.31 3.78
C HIS A 379 -18.07 9.62 5.26
N PRO A 380 -19.34 9.66 5.74
CA PRO A 380 -19.68 9.99 7.14
C PRO A 380 -18.97 9.18 8.21
N PHE A 381 -18.51 7.97 7.90
CA PHE A 381 -17.69 7.15 8.78
C PHE A 381 -16.41 7.86 9.23
N PHE A 382 -15.79 8.66 8.35
CA PHE A 382 -14.55 9.39 8.62
C PHE A 382 -14.77 10.85 9.06
N LYS A 383 -16.01 11.25 9.37
CA LYS A 383 -16.37 12.66 9.64
C LYS A 383 -15.47 13.36 10.65
N ASN A 384 -15.01 12.66 11.69
CA ASN A 384 -14.18 13.22 12.76
C ASN A 384 -12.68 12.88 12.61
N VAL A 385 -12.28 12.31 11.48
CA VAL A 385 -10.89 11.95 11.24
C VAL A 385 -10.15 13.13 10.61
N ASN A 386 -9.10 13.60 11.28
CA ASN A 386 -8.18 14.57 10.69
C ASN A 386 -7.04 13.82 9.99
N PHE A 387 -7.17 13.63 8.68
CA PHE A 387 -6.19 12.90 7.86
C PHE A 387 -4.79 13.54 7.87
N ALA A 388 -4.69 14.86 8.03
CA ALA A 388 -3.41 15.55 8.10
C ALA A 388 -2.64 15.30 9.40
N LEU A 389 -3.33 14.90 10.45
CA LEU A 389 -2.77 14.68 11.79
C LEU A 389 -2.73 13.21 12.21
N LEU A 390 -3.12 12.27 11.33
CA LEU A 390 -3.17 10.83 11.66
C LEU A 390 -1.88 10.33 12.30
N ARG A 391 -0.74 10.71 11.74
CA ARG A 391 0.58 10.33 12.23
C ARG A 391 0.88 10.79 13.67
N HIS A 392 0.21 11.83 14.15
CA HIS A 392 0.41 12.42 15.47
C HIS A 392 -0.64 11.95 16.48
N GLN A 393 -1.57 11.12 16.06
CA GLN A 393 -2.57 10.52 16.96
C GLN A 393 -2.02 9.23 17.59
N SER A 394 -2.56 8.85 18.74
CA SER A 394 -2.17 7.61 19.42
C SER A 394 -2.84 6.40 18.76
N PRO A 395 -2.09 5.42 18.23
CA PRO A 395 -2.65 4.23 17.64
C PRO A 395 -3.37 3.32 18.64
N PRO A 396 -4.38 2.56 18.19
CA PRO A 396 -5.13 1.61 19.05
C PRO A 396 -4.31 0.41 19.53
N ILE A 397 -3.26 0.05 18.77
CA ILE A 397 -2.35 -1.05 19.12
C ILE A 397 -0.97 -0.46 19.36
N LEU A 398 -0.49 -0.58 20.59
CA LEU A 398 0.90 -0.29 20.92
C LEU A 398 1.65 -1.62 20.98
N PRO A 399 2.65 -1.85 20.11
CA PRO A 399 3.42 -3.08 20.11
C PRO A 399 4.20 -3.26 21.41
N LEU A 400 4.31 -4.50 21.87
CA LEU A 400 5.23 -4.84 22.95
C LEU A 400 6.65 -4.75 22.44
N ILE A 401 7.43 -3.81 22.99
CA ILE A 401 8.85 -3.66 22.69
C ILE A 401 9.61 -3.94 23.98
N HIS A 402 10.39 -5.02 23.99
CA HIS A 402 11.29 -5.29 25.10
C HIS A 402 12.50 -4.34 25.06
N LYS A 403 13.12 -4.11 26.24
CA LYS A 403 14.27 -3.20 26.42
C LYS A 403 15.52 -3.58 25.59
N SER A 404 15.53 -4.75 24.96
CA SER A 404 16.61 -5.27 24.10
C SER A 404 16.65 -4.66 22.71
N ASN A 405 16.21 -3.43 22.52
CA ASN A 405 16.19 -2.71 21.24
C ASN A 405 15.47 -3.45 20.08
N GLY A 406 14.52 -4.36 20.38
CA GLY A 406 13.72 -5.06 19.37
C GLY A 406 14.44 -6.23 18.69
N ILE A 407 15.66 -6.59 19.10
CA ILE A 407 16.45 -7.70 18.52
C ILE A 407 15.76 -9.06 18.68
N ASP A 408 14.96 -9.22 19.73
CA ASP A 408 14.22 -10.45 20.02
C ASP A 408 13.05 -10.70 19.05
N ALA A 409 12.65 -9.68 18.27
CA ALA A 409 11.56 -9.74 17.27
C ALA A 409 10.31 -10.49 17.79
N VAL A 410 9.90 -10.21 19.03
CA VAL A 410 8.79 -10.90 19.73
C VAL A 410 7.46 -10.84 18.96
N ASN A 411 7.28 -9.80 18.16
CA ASN A 411 6.08 -9.56 17.36
C ASN A 411 6.08 -10.28 16.01
N PHE A 412 7.18 -10.99 15.68
CA PHE A 412 7.28 -11.78 14.47
C PHE A 412 7.08 -13.26 14.74
N ARG A 413 6.70 -14.01 13.71
CA ARG A 413 6.56 -15.46 13.80
C ARG A 413 7.94 -16.09 14.03
N ARG A 414 8.03 -17.02 15.00
CA ARG A 414 9.26 -17.80 15.19
C ARG A 414 9.49 -18.70 13.98
N MET A 415 10.66 -18.56 13.36
CA MET A 415 11.09 -19.41 12.25
C MET A 415 12.04 -20.50 12.76
N PRO A 416 12.04 -21.73 12.16
CA PRO A 416 12.97 -22.78 12.53
C PRO A 416 14.44 -22.34 12.34
N PRO A 417 15.37 -22.78 13.22
CA PRO A 417 16.80 -22.43 13.13
C PRO A 417 17.46 -22.83 11.81
N GLU A 418 17.07 -23.96 11.22
CA GLU A 418 17.62 -24.50 9.95
C GLU A 418 17.37 -23.58 8.73
N SER A 419 16.49 -22.61 8.86
CA SER A 419 16.18 -21.65 7.80
C SER A 419 17.23 -20.53 7.67
N MET A 420 18.27 -20.51 8.50
CA MET A 420 19.27 -19.43 8.58
C MET A 420 20.46 -19.58 7.62
N SER A 421 20.48 -20.60 6.73
CA SER A 421 21.58 -20.88 5.82
C SER A 421 21.63 -19.95 4.61
N LEU A 422 22.00 -18.72 4.77
CA LEU A 422 22.54 -17.85 3.74
C LEU A 422 23.69 -17.09 4.37
N ASP A 423 24.93 -17.44 4.02
CA ASP A 423 26.08 -16.66 4.43
C ASP A 423 26.16 -15.41 3.56
N LEU A 424 25.85 -14.25 4.13
CA LEU A 424 25.99 -12.97 3.43
C LEU A 424 27.44 -12.69 3.04
N GLU A 425 28.38 -13.32 3.72
CA GLU A 425 29.81 -13.13 3.49
C GLU A 425 30.36 -13.93 2.30
N SER A 426 29.72 -15.05 1.92
CA SER A 426 30.13 -15.83 0.74
C SER A 426 29.67 -15.24 -0.59
N ASP A 427 28.75 -14.26 -0.55
CA ASP A 427 28.15 -13.65 -1.74
C ASP A 427 28.80 -12.32 -2.15
N ASP A 428 29.98 -12.00 -1.61
CA ASP A 428 30.69 -10.71 -1.80
C ASP A 428 31.27 -10.47 -3.19
N VAL A 429 31.01 -11.34 -4.16
CA VAL A 429 31.28 -10.99 -5.54
C VAL A 429 30.23 -9.97 -6.01
N MET A 430 30.45 -8.73 -5.60
CA MET A 430 29.81 -7.59 -6.26
C MET A 430 30.09 -7.76 -7.76
N VAL A 431 29.06 -7.94 -8.56
CA VAL A 431 29.23 -7.93 -10.01
C VAL A 431 29.74 -6.55 -10.37
N SER A 432 31.06 -6.40 -10.42
CA SER A 432 31.67 -5.34 -11.19
C SER A 432 31.05 -5.47 -12.59
N ILE A 433 30.35 -4.43 -13.00
CA ILE A 433 29.65 -4.33 -14.29
C ILE A 433 30.70 -4.28 -15.41
N HIS A 434 31.46 -5.36 -15.57
CA HIS A 434 32.38 -5.52 -16.68
C HIS A 434 32.10 -6.88 -17.33
N ASN A 435 31.58 -6.81 -18.55
CA ASN A 435 31.52 -7.86 -19.55
C ASN A 435 30.46 -8.96 -19.37
N ASP A 436 29.18 -8.61 -19.54
CA ASP A 436 28.24 -9.39 -20.38
C ASP A 436 26.91 -8.61 -20.55
N HIS A 437 27.00 -7.42 -21.10
CA HIS A 437 25.87 -6.46 -21.23
C HIS A 437 24.72 -6.91 -22.14
N LYS A 438 24.82 -8.03 -22.83
CA LYS A 438 23.79 -8.35 -23.84
C LYS A 438 22.58 -9.17 -23.32
N ASN A 439 22.59 -9.72 -22.08
CA ASN A 439 21.51 -10.59 -21.63
C ASN A 439 21.19 -10.60 -20.12
N ASN A 440 21.61 -9.58 -19.32
CA ASN A 440 21.26 -9.55 -17.92
C ASN A 440 19.83 -9.01 -17.71
N PRO A 441 18.86 -9.85 -17.32
CA PRO A 441 17.48 -9.41 -17.14
C PRO A 441 17.29 -8.49 -15.92
N PHE A 442 18.29 -8.35 -15.07
CA PHE A 442 18.30 -7.50 -13.87
C PHE A 442 19.14 -6.22 -14.04
N GLU A 443 19.57 -5.89 -15.28
CA GLU A 443 20.35 -4.68 -15.56
C GLU A 443 19.68 -3.39 -15.03
N LYS A 444 18.35 -3.35 -15.10
CA LYS A 444 17.55 -2.21 -14.61
C LYS A 444 17.41 -2.15 -13.09
N PHE A 445 17.88 -3.18 -12.35
CA PHE A 445 17.87 -3.15 -10.90
C PHE A 445 19.04 -2.33 -10.40
N SER A 446 18.77 -1.13 -9.89
CA SER A 446 19.80 -0.16 -9.52
C SER A 446 20.35 -0.43 -8.12
N SER A 447 21.69 -0.37 -7.97
CA SER A 447 22.31 -0.24 -6.65
C SER A 447 22.21 1.22 -6.22
N MET A 448 21.52 1.48 -5.10
CA MET A 448 21.29 2.84 -4.60
C MET A 448 21.25 2.88 -3.08
N THR A 449 21.65 4.03 -2.52
CA THR A 449 21.45 4.38 -1.12
C THR A 449 20.57 5.64 -1.09
N LEU A 450 19.50 5.59 -0.32
CA LEU A 450 18.53 6.65 -0.16
C LEU A 450 18.74 7.31 1.22
N TYR A 451 18.81 8.62 1.25
CA TYR A 451 18.86 9.41 2.47
C TYR A 451 17.54 10.16 2.61
N HIS A 452 16.90 9.98 3.75
CA HIS A 452 15.69 10.71 4.10
C HIS A 452 16.08 11.89 5.01
N GLU A 453 15.54 13.09 4.74
CA GLU A 453 15.82 14.25 5.61
C GLU A 453 15.29 13.97 7.02
N GLY A 454 16.19 13.97 8.01
CA GLY A 454 15.89 13.70 9.42
C GLY A 454 16.42 12.37 9.97
N ASP A 455 17.16 11.60 9.15
CA ASP A 455 17.88 10.39 9.61
C ASP A 455 19.27 10.73 10.18
#